data_fcb93b24090712f9b4aee1df4dbb1d88
#
_entry.id   fcb93b24090712f9b4aee1df4dbb1d88
#
_cell.length_a   1.000
_cell.length_b   1.000
_cell.length_c   1.000
_cell.angle_alpha   90.00
_cell.angle_beta   90.00
_cell.angle_gamma   90.00
#
_symmetry.space_group_name_H-M   'P 1'
#
loop_
_entity.id
_entity.type
_entity.pdbx_description
1 polymer ?
#
loop_
_entity_poly.entity_id
_entity_poly.type
_entity_poly.pdbx_seq_one_letter_code
_entity_poly.pdbx_strand_id
1 'polypeptide(L)'
;YESLAEGFTDRIMHPFLVMLEPNDNAIAKPNTHSGQEFNYVLSGREELHIGGKTLVLNPGDSVTFNAQLPHYMQALDGKPLVFLSLIASE
;
A
#
# COMPACT_ATOMS: atom_id res chain seq x y z
N TYR A 1 1.25 -5.38 -8.97
CA TYR A 1 1.33 -6.05 -7.67
C TYR A 1 0.94 -7.51 -7.78
N GLU A 2 1.24 -8.27 -6.74
CA GLU A 2 1.10 -9.72 -6.76
C GLU A 2 0.39 -10.20 -5.50
N SER A 3 -0.65 -11.05 -5.67
CA SER A 3 -1.35 -11.65 -4.55
C SER A 3 -0.48 -12.74 -3.91
N LEU A 4 -0.39 -12.72 -2.58
CA LEU A 4 0.38 -13.69 -1.81
C LEU A 4 -0.50 -14.78 -1.19
N ALA A 5 -1.82 -14.76 -1.47
CA ALA A 5 -2.76 -15.73 -0.91
C ALA A 5 -3.64 -16.36 -1.97
N GLU A 6 -3.13 -16.44 -3.20
CA GLU A 6 -3.85 -17.06 -4.30
C GLU A 6 -4.15 -18.52 -3.97
N GLY A 7 -5.38 -18.95 -4.22
CA GLY A 7 -5.81 -20.32 -3.93
C GLY A 7 -6.36 -20.53 -2.54
N PHE A 8 -6.19 -19.56 -1.62
CA PHE A 8 -6.79 -19.65 -0.30
C PHE A 8 -8.21 -19.08 -0.36
N THR A 9 -9.21 -19.91 -0.08
CA THR A 9 -10.63 -19.50 -0.14
C THR A 9 -11.11 -18.98 1.22
N ASP A 10 -12.20 -18.19 1.21
CA ASP A 10 -12.86 -17.63 2.39
C ASP A 10 -11.93 -16.80 3.26
N ARG A 11 -10.91 -16.21 2.66
CA ARG A 11 -9.97 -15.37 3.39
C ARG A 11 -10.55 -13.98 3.66
N ILE A 12 -10.25 -13.46 4.84
CA ILE A 12 -10.54 -12.07 5.21
C ILE A 12 -9.33 -11.17 5.04
N MET A 13 -8.14 -11.75 4.94
CA MET A 13 -6.91 -11.03 4.63
C MET A 13 -6.50 -11.26 3.19
N HIS A 14 -6.12 -10.17 2.53
CA HIS A 14 -5.68 -10.18 1.15
C HIS A 14 -4.27 -9.57 1.09
N PRO A 15 -3.21 -10.40 1.16
CA PRO A 15 -1.84 -9.90 1.12
C PRO A 15 -1.35 -9.74 -0.31
N PHE A 16 -0.65 -8.63 -0.55
CA PHE A 16 -0.06 -8.31 -1.85
C PHE A 16 1.37 -7.86 -1.68
N LEU A 17 2.21 -8.24 -2.62
CA LEU A 17 3.51 -7.62 -2.81
C LEU A 17 3.35 -6.55 -3.88
N VAL A 18 3.66 -5.30 -3.53
CA VAL A 18 3.47 -4.15 -4.41
C VAL A 18 4.82 -3.57 -4.77
N MET A 19 5.01 -3.33 -6.07
CA MET A 19 6.21 -2.68 -6.60
C MET A 19 5.78 -1.48 -7.41
N LEU A 20 6.31 -0.30 -7.05
CA LEU A 20 6.00 0.96 -7.72
C LEU A 20 7.26 1.57 -8.30
N GLU A 21 7.18 1.98 -9.56
CA GLU A 21 8.26 2.73 -10.20
C GLU A 21 8.19 4.21 -9.83
N PRO A 22 9.33 4.93 -9.84
CA PRO A 22 9.36 6.33 -9.39
C PRO A 22 8.44 7.27 -10.16
N ASN A 23 8.14 6.96 -11.40
CA ASN A 23 7.34 7.83 -12.27
C ASN A 23 5.98 7.22 -12.61
N ASP A 24 5.48 6.33 -11.76
CA ASP A 24 4.21 5.67 -12.00
C ASP A 24 3.06 6.60 -11.64
N ASN A 25 2.45 7.22 -12.64
CA ASN A 25 1.34 8.15 -12.46
C ASN A 25 0.00 7.47 -12.20
N ALA A 26 -0.08 6.15 -12.37
CA ALA A 26 -1.32 5.41 -12.16
C ALA A 26 -1.80 5.45 -10.71
N ILE A 27 -0.91 5.85 -9.80
CA ILE A 27 -1.15 5.83 -8.36
C ILE A 27 -1.55 7.20 -7.83
N ALA A 28 -1.56 8.22 -8.69
CA ALA A 28 -1.94 9.55 -8.28
C ALA A 28 -3.43 9.72 -8.01
N LYS A 29 -4.24 8.70 -8.31
CA LYS A 29 -5.67 8.73 -8.01
C LYS A 29 -5.92 8.13 -6.64
N PRO A 30 -6.56 8.88 -5.73
CA PRO A 30 -6.96 8.31 -4.45
C PRO A 30 -7.87 7.10 -4.66
N ASN A 31 -7.61 6.07 -3.87
CA ASN A 31 -8.36 4.83 -3.88
C ASN A 31 -9.13 4.69 -2.57
N THR A 32 -10.26 4.00 -2.61
CA THR A 32 -11.03 3.65 -1.42
C THR A 32 -11.52 2.23 -1.55
N HIS A 33 -11.53 1.52 -0.44
CA HIS A 33 -12.12 0.18 -0.36
C HIS A 33 -12.52 -0.11 1.08
N SER A 34 -13.33 -1.14 1.27
CA SER A 34 -13.79 -1.51 2.62
C SER A 34 -12.64 -2.12 3.41
N GLY A 35 -12.76 -2.05 4.74
CA GLY A 35 -11.84 -2.70 5.65
C GLY A 35 -10.65 -1.84 6.03
N GLN A 36 -9.59 -2.52 6.40
CA GLN A 36 -8.35 -1.91 6.85
C GLN A 36 -7.20 -2.32 5.93
N GLU A 37 -6.22 -1.45 5.85
CA GLU A 37 -5.01 -1.74 5.08
C GLU A 37 -3.78 -1.59 5.98
N PHE A 38 -2.83 -2.51 5.84
CA PHE A 38 -1.54 -2.49 6.50
C PHE A 38 -0.47 -2.48 5.43
N ASN A 39 0.47 -1.54 5.51
CA ASN A 39 1.63 -1.49 4.61
C ASN A 39 2.91 -1.63 5.41
N TYR A 40 3.82 -2.45 4.90
CA TYR A 40 5.16 -2.64 5.47
C TYR A 40 6.19 -2.46 4.36
N VAL A 41 7.08 -1.47 4.50
CA VAL A 41 8.04 -1.12 3.46
C VAL A 41 9.25 -2.05 3.52
N LEU A 42 9.56 -2.68 2.40
CA LEU A 42 10.70 -3.57 2.26
C LEU A 42 11.91 -2.85 1.65
N SER A 43 11.69 -2.02 0.65
CA SER A 43 12.75 -1.36 -0.11
C SER A 43 12.24 -0.05 -0.67
N GLY A 44 13.09 0.97 -0.70
CA GLY A 44 12.69 2.31 -1.12
C GLY A 44 11.95 3.04 -0.02
N ARG A 45 11.39 4.21 -0.34
CA ARG A 45 10.59 4.98 0.61
C ARG A 45 9.21 5.23 0.04
N GLU A 46 8.22 5.08 0.87
CA GLU A 46 6.82 5.25 0.49
C GLU A 46 6.31 6.61 0.95
N GLU A 47 5.74 7.38 0.03
CA GLU A 47 4.95 8.55 0.38
C GLU A 47 3.49 8.13 0.36
N LEU A 48 2.87 8.06 1.53
CA LEU A 48 1.49 7.62 1.68
C LEU A 48 0.61 8.81 1.95
N HIS A 49 -0.40 8.99 1.09
CA HIS A 49 -1.41 10.03 1.23
C HIS A 49 -2.69 9.39 1.73
N ILE A 50 -3.20 9.83 2.87
CA ILE A 50 -4.42 9.30 3.48
C ILE A 50 -5.28 10.45 3.97
N GLY A 51 -6.48 10.62 3.42
CA GLY A 51 -7.46 11.57 3.95
C GLY A 51 -6.92 12.98 4.15
N GLY A 52 -6.04 13.44 3.27
CA GLY A 52 -5.45 14.77 3.35
C GLY A 52 -4.16 14.84 4.17
N LYS A 53 -3.70 13.73 4.73
CA LYS A 53 -2.42 13.63 5.44
C LYS A 53 -1.39 12.94 4.57
N THR A 54 -0.13 13.29 4.76
CA THR A 54 1.00 12.68 4.05
C THR A 54 1.97 12.11 5.07
N LEU A 55 2.32 10.84 4.88
CA LEU A 55 3.28 10.13 5.71
C LEU A 55 4.42 9.63 4.83
N VAL A 56 5.62 9.63 5.37
CA VAL A 56 6.78 9.03 4.71
C VAL A 56 7.22 7.82 5.51
N LEU A 57 7.29 6.67 4.83
CA LEU A 57 7.69 5.41 5.44
C LEU A 57 9.01 4.96 4.86
N ASN A 58 9.97 4.66 5.74
CA ASN A 58 11.29 4.12 5.37
C ASN A 58 11.24 2.58 5.42
N PRO A 59 12.23 1.90 4.83
CA PRO A 59 12.29 0.44 4.96
C PRO A 59 12.21 0.00 6.43
N GLY A 60 11.34 -0.98 6.69
CA GLY A 60 11.06 -1.45 8.04
C GLY A 60 9.92 -0.74 8.75
N ASP A 61 9.46 0.39 8.23
CA ASP A 61 8.30 1.08 8.80
C ASP A 61 7.01 0.43 8.34
N SER A 62 5.97 0.56 9.16
CA SER A 62 4.64 0.04 8.85
C SER A 62 3.57 1.02 9.28
N VAL A 63 2.39 0.88 8.69
CA VAL A 63 1.23 1.69 9.01
C VAL A 63 -0.03 0.84 8.81
N THR A 64 -1.02 1.06 9.66
CA THR A 64 -2.36 0.50 9.49
C THR A 64 -3.35 1.65 9.45
N PHE A 65 -4.27 1.62 8.49
CA PHE A 65 -5.24 2.70 8.35
C PHE A 65 -6.57 2.18 7.85
N ASN A 66 -7.60 3.02 8.00
CA ASN A 66 -8.93 2.74 7.50
C ASN A 66 -8.93 2.95 5.98
N ALA A 67 -9.13 1.87 5.24
CA ALA A 67 -9.06 1.90 3.79
C ALA A 67 -10.24 2.62 3.12
N GLN A 68 -11.27 2.98 3.87
CA GLN A 68 -12.37 3.80 3.35
C GLN A 68 -11.96 5.26 3.15
N LEU A 69 -10.89 5.70 3.82
CA LEU A 69 -10.34 7.02 3.56
C LEU A 69 -9.62 7.02 2.20
N PRO A 70 -9.79 8.09 1.40
CA PRO A 70 -9.07 8.19 0.13
C PRO A 70 -7.56 8.12 0.38
N HIS A 71 -6.88 7.24 -0.34
CA HIS A 71 -5.46 7.02 -0.13
C HIS A 71 -4.75 6.65 -1.42
N TYR A 72 -3.48 6.97 -1.51
CA TYR A 72 -2.61 6.54 -2.59
C TYR A 72 -1.15 6.60 -2.14
N MET A 73 -0.29 5.91 -2.85
CA MET A 73 1.13 5.79 -2.53
C MET A 73 1.99 6.19 -3.72
N GLN A 74 3.16 6.72 -3.42
CA GLN A 74 4.15 7.06 -4.44
C GLN A 74 5.53 6.62 -3.97
N ALA A 75 6.38 6.25 -4.95
CA ALA A 75 7.79 6.00 -4.69
C ALA A 75 8.55 7.31 -4.62
N LEU A 76 9.44 7.45 -3.64
CA LEU A 76 10.24 8.64 -3.42
C LEU A 76 11.68 8.45 -3.93
N ASP A 77 12.43 9.55 -3.98
CA ASP A 77 13.87 9.58 -4.25
C ASP A 77 14.26 9.08 -5.63
N GLY A 78 13.32 9.04 -6.57
CA GLY A 78 13.62 8.50 -7.90
C GLY A 78 14.01 7.03 -7.90
N LYS A 79 13.58 6.27 -6.87
CA LYS A 79 13.90 4.86 -6.70
C LYS A 79 12.63 4.02 -6.64
N PRO A 80 12.69 2.76 -7.07
CA PRO A 80 11.54 1.87 -6.92
C PRO A 80 11.19 1.66 -5.46
N LEU A 81 9.89 1.46 -5.21
CA LEU A 81 9.35 1.16 -3.88
C LEU A 81 8.79 -0.26 -3.90
N VAL A 82 9.15 -1.04 -2.89
CA VAL A 82 8.61 -2.39 -2.69
C VAL A 82 8.04 -2.46 -1.29
N PHE A 83 6.77 -2.83 -1.18
CA PHE A 83 6.14 -2.96 0.13
C PHE A 83 5.12 -4.10 0.13
N LEU A 84 4.87 -4.61 1.33
CA LEU A 84 3.78 -5.56 1.57
C LEU A 84 2.53 -4.78 1.92
N SER A 85 1.42 -5.13 1.30
CA SER A 85 0.11 -4.57 1.61
C SER A 85 -0.81 -5.69 2.03
N LEU A 86 -1.39 -5.56 3.22
CA LEU A 86 -2.43 -6.46 3.70
C LEU A 86 -3.74 -5.68 3.73
N ILE A 87 -4.73 -6.21 3.03
CA ILE A 87 -6.07 -5.64 3.05
C ILE A 87 -6.96 -6.63 3.78
N ALA A 88 -7.55 -6.19 4.90
CA ALA A 88 -8.48 -6.99 5.68
C ALA A 88 -9.90 -6.47 5.44
N SER A 89 -10.78 -7.32 4.95
CA SER A 89 -12.17 -6.97 4.71
C SER A 89 -13.07 -8.14 5.07
N GLU A 90 -14.24 -7.83 5.54
CA GLU A 90 -15.27 -8.81 5.85
C GLU A 90 -16.17 -9.07 4.65
#